data_120a36d7005d1e87d3042d53f65d5740
#
_entry.id   120a36d7005d1e87d3042d53f65d5740
#
_cell.length_a   1.000
_cell.length_b   1.000
_cell.length_c   1.000
_cell.angle_alpha   90.00
_cell.angle_beta   90.00
_cell.angle_gamma   90.00
#
_symmetry.space_group_name_H-M   'P 1'
#
loop_
_entity.id
_entity.type
_entity.pdbx_description
1 polymer ?
#
loop_
_entity_poly.entity_id
_entity_poly.type
_entity_poly.pdbx_seq_one_letter_code
_entity_poly.pdbx_strand_id
1 'polypeptide(L)'
;DSYKNPGRVRRVKIPRNDGSNYADYLLANVDCSCVIVDANNQKWIGTTESGIYHLSADGLTQIDNFTSENSPLPSNNILALAYDDVSGTIYISCEGGCVSYLSDAVRGAQDYSGIKCYPNPVRPEYSGALHISGLKENSKVKICDINNRTIYSTISQGGSISWDLVSDSGERISAGVYFVYASSQSDKGSKVTKFLVIN
;
A
#
# COMPACT_ATOMS: atom_id res chain seq x y z
N ASP A 1 -19.69 -14.63 19.14
CA ASP A 1 -19.74 -15.86 19.95
C ASP A 1 -18.73 -16.88 19.40
N SER A 2 -17.41 -16.60 19.60
CA SER A 2 -16.30 -17.41 19.09
C SER A 2 -16.26 -18.82 19.70
N TYR A 3 -16.80 -18.99 20.90
CA TYR A 3 -16.93 -20.28 21.55
C TYR A 3 -17.96 -21.22 20.89
N LYS A 4 -18.97 -20.64 20.23
CA LYS A 4 -20.00 -21.41 19.53
C LYS A 4 -19.65 -21.68 18.06
N ASN A 5 -18.61 -21.04 17.53
CA ASN A 5 -18.18 -21.20 16.13
C ASN A 5 -16.64 -21.09 16.01
N PRO A 6 -15.89 -22.06 16.52
CA PRO A 6 -14.43 -22.02 16.58
C PRO A 6 -13.74 -21.91 15.20
N GLY A 7 -14.47 -22.17 14.11
CA GLY A 7 -13.97 -21.99 12.75
C GLY A 7 -13.90 -20.54 12.25
N ARG A 8 -14.45 -19.56 12.99
CA ARG A 8 -14.43 -18.13 12.61
C ARG A 8 -13.17 -17.41 13.08
N VAL A 9 -12.50 -17.90 14.12
CA VAL A 9 -11.23 -17.34 14.59
C VAL A 9 -10.12 -18.28 14.17
N ARG A 10 -9.20 -17.76 13.34
CA ARG A 10 -8.08 -18.54 12.82
C ARG A 10 -6.79 -17.74 12.94
N ARG A 11 -5.69 -18.41 13.27
CA ARG A 11 -4.37 -17.82 13.17
C ARG A 11 -3.98 -17.72 11.68
N VAL A 12 -3.48 -16.56 11.27
CA VAL A 12 -2.98 -16.34 9.91
C VAL A 12 -1.72 -17.18 9.72
N LYS A 13 -1.67 -17.95 8.62
CA LYS A 13 -0.53 -18.78 8.25
C LYS A 13 0.17 -18.18 7.04
N ILE A 14 1.48 -18.09 7.12
CA ILE A 14 2.34 -17.63 6.02
C ILE A 14 3.08 -18.84 5.46
N PRO A 15 2.90 -19.18 4.17
CA PRO A 15 3.67 -20.23 3.52
C PRO A 15 5.17 -19.93 3.55
N ARG A 16 6.00 -20.93 3.80
CA ARG A 16 7.47 -20.74 3.83
C ARG A 16 8.09 -20.51 2.46
N ASN A 17 7.41 -20.91 1.40
CA ASN A 17 7.92 -20.81 0.01
C ASN A 17 9.30 -21.44 -0.22
N ASP A 18 9.66 -22.43 0.64
CA ASP A 18 10.94 -23.14 0.62
C ASP A 18 10.83 -24.52 -0.09
N GLY A 19 9.71 -24.76 -0.79
CA GLY A 19 9.38 -26.03 -1.42
C GLY A 19 8.73 -27.06 -0.46
N SER A 20 8.61 -26.74 0.82
CA SER A 20 7.88 -27.53 1.80
C SER A 20 6.39 -27.08 1.86
N ASN A 21 5.50 -27.96 2.33
CA ASN A 21 4.11 -27.61 2.60
C ASN A 21 3.94 -27.02 4.03
N TYR A 22 5.01 -26.53 4.65
CA TYR A 22 4.96 -25.91 5.97
C TYR A 22 4.60 -24.44 5.90
N ALA A 23 3.96 -23.96 6.95
CA ALA A 23 3.61 -22.55 7.12
C ALA A 23 3.89 -22.12 8.56
N ASP A 24 4.36 -20.90 8.72
CA ASP A 24 4.50 -20.27 10.02
C ASP A 24 3.25 -19.45 10.36
N TYR A 25 3.04 -19.18 11.63
CA TYR A 25 1.98 -18.26 12.02
C TYR A 25 2.49 -16.82 11.96
N LEU A 26 1.68 -15.93 11.39
CA LEU A 26 1.97 -14.51 11.39
C LEU A 26 2.24 -14.02 12.81
N LEU A 27 3.38 -13.35 13.01
CA LEU A 27 3.80 -12.78 14.30
C LEU A 27 3.70 -13.76 15.47
N ALA A 28 4.14 -15.02 15.26
CA ALA A 28 3.92 -16.13 16.18
C ALA A 28 4.43 -15.91 17.60
N ASN A 29 5.50 -15.14 17.77
CA ASN A 29 6.17 -14.88 19.06
C ASN A 29 6.27 -13.36 19.31
N VAL A 30 5.32 -12.59 18.81
CA VAL A 30 5.29 -11.13 18.95
C VAL A 30 4.00 -10.73 19.64
N ASP A 31 4.12 -9.96 20.72
CA ASP A 31 2.98 -9.41 21.44
C ASP A 31 2.46 -8.17 20.71
N CYS A 32 1.30 -8.30 20.08
CA CYS A 32 0.65 -7.22 19.34
C CYS A 32 -0.19 -6.37 20.30
N SER A 33 0.03 -5.06 20.28
CA SER A 33 -0.71 -4.10 21.12
C SER A 33 -1.92 -3.50 20.40
N CYS A 34 -1.80 -3.24 19.11
CA CYS A 34 -2.84 -2.59 18.32
C CYS A 34 -2.75 -2.97 16.83
N VAL A 35 -3.85 -2.75 16.10
CA VAL A 35 -3.91 -2.96 14.66
C VAL A 35 -4.83 -1.93 14.04
N ILE A 36 -4.41 -1.38 12.89
CA ILE A 36 -5.27 -0.59 12.01
C ILE A 36 -5.18 -1.12 10.58
N VAL A 37 -6.16 -0.76 9.77
CA VAL A 37 -6.24 -1.06 8.35
C VAL A 37 -6.35 0.25 7.60
N ASP A 38 -5.48 0.49 6.64
CA ASP A 38 -5.49 1.70 5.83
C ASP A 38 -6.43 1.60 4.61
N ALA A 39 -6.53 2.65 3.83
CA ALA A 39 -7.40 2.72 2.65
C ALA A 39 -6.98 1.74 1.53
N ASN A 40 -5.75 1.30 1.50
CA ASN A 40 -5.24 0.27 0.58
C ASN A 40 -5.45 -1.16 1.13
N ASN A 41 -6.25 -1.29 2.21
CA ASN A 41 -6.50 -2.54 2.92
C ASN A 41 -5.22 -3.19 3.49
N GLN A 42 -4.13 -2.44 3.63
CA GLN A 42 -2.88 -2.89 4.26
C GLN A 42 -3.03 -2.86 5.78
N LYS A 43 -2.32 -3.73 6.48
CA LYS A 43 -2.42 -3.87 7.94
C LYS A 43 -1.18 -3.29 8.59
N TRP A 44 -1.41 -2.44 9.59
CA TRP A 44 -0.37 -1.86 10.42
C TRP A 44 -0.55 -2.40 11.83
N ILE A 45 0.43 -3.15 12.32
CA ILE A 45 0.36 -3.85 13.59
C ILE A 45 1.43 -3.28 14.51
N GLY A 46 1.00 -2.62 15.57
CA GLY A 46 1.88 -2.19 16.65
C GLY A 46 2.16 -3.33 17.61
N THR A 47 3.36 -3.37 18.14
CA THR A 47 3.85 -4.41 19.05
C THR A 47 4.43 -3.79 20.32
N THR A 48 4.63 -4.61 21.35
CA THR A 48 5.19 -4.15 22.63
C THR A 48 6.72 -4.00 22.60
N GLU A 49 7.43 -4.73 21.70
CA GLU A 49 8.90 -4.76 21.71
C GLU A 49 9.55 -4.72 20.32
N SER A 50 8.75 -4.93 19.26
CA SER A 50 9.29 -5.11 17.90
C SER A 50 8.87 -3.98 16.92
N GLY A 51 8.39 -2.85 17.44
CA GLY A 51 7.97 -1.71 16.62
C GLY A 51 6.67 -1.98 15.87
N ILE A 52 6.61 -1.56 14.60
CA ILE A 52 5.41 -1.62 13.77
C ILE A 52 5.69 -2.53 12.57
N TYR A 53 4.81 -3.50 12.37
CA TYR A 53 4.77 -4.32 11.15
C TYR A 53 3.75 -3.74 10.18
N HIS A 54 4.20 -3.48 8.96
CA HIS A 54 3.35 -3.08 7.82
C HIS A 54 3.21 -4.28 6.88
N LEU A 55 1.98 -4.73 6.67
CA LEU A 55 1.67 -5.94 5.90
C LEU A 55 0.80 -5.62 4.69
N SER A 56 0.92 -6.46 3.68
CA SER A 56 0.08 -6.42 2.47
C SER A 56 -1.42 -6.53 2.76
N ALA A 57 -2.23 -6.21 1.75
CA ALA A 57 -3.69 -6.25 1.84
C ALA A 57 -4.24 -7.64 2.21
N ASP A 58 -3.59 -8.71 1.79
CA ASP A 58 -3.95 -10.09 2.18
C ASP A 58 -3.36 -10.51 3.54
N GLY A 59 -2.46 -9.70 4.12
CA GLY A 59 -1.78 -9.96 5.38
C GLY A 59 -0.71 -11.05 5.32
N LEU A 60 -0.31 -11.50 4.12
CA LEU A 60 0.64 -12.60 3.96
C LEU A 60 2.08 -12.15 3.73
N THR A 61 2.28 -10.90 3.29
CA THR A 61 3.60 -10.34 3.00
C THR A 61 3.89 -9.18 3.91
N GLN A 62 5.05 -9.21 4.56
CA GLN A 62 5.59 -8.05 5.26
C GLN A 62 6.16 -7.08 4.23
N ILE A 63 5.62 -5.86 4.22
CA ILE A 63 6.10 -4.76 3.37
C ILE A 63 7.26 -4.08 4.06
N ASP A 64 7.04 -3.64 5.33
CA ASP A 64 8.02 -2.95 6.15
C ASP A 64 7.94 -3.42 7.61
N ASN A 65 9.02 -3.15 8.34
CA ASN A 65 9.05 -3.18 9.80
C ASN A 65 9.79 -1.94 10.30
N PHE A 66 9.07 -1.05 10.96
CA PHE A 66 9.62 0.18 11.54
C PHE A 66 9.98 -0.05 13.00
N THR A 67 11.24 0.24 13.31
CA THR A 67 11.80 0.15 14.68
C THR A 67 12.52 1.45 15.03
N SER A 68 12.85 1.64 16.31
CA SER A 68 13.67 2.76 16.76
C SER A 68 15.10 2.76 16.18
N GLU A 69 15.55 1.64 15.63
CA GLU A 69 16.88 1.50 15.02
C GLU A 69 16.89 1.94 13.55
N ASN A 70 15.76 1.79 12.83
CA ASN A 70 15.68 2.07 11.40
C ASN A 70 14.73 3.23 11.04
N SER A 71 14.09 3.84 12.02
CA SER A 71 13.11 4.91 11.83
C SER A 71 13.15 5.91 12.99
N PRO A 72 12.49 7.10 12.85
CA PRO A 72 12.37 8.08 13.93
C PRO A 72 11.46 7.67 15.10
N LEU A 73 11.09 6.41 15.24
CA LEU A 73 10.30 5.92 16.38
C LEU A 73 11.07 6.13 17.68
N PRO A 74 10.50 6.80 18.71
CA PRO A 74 11.13 6.94 20.01
C PRO A 74 11.33 5.61 20.76
N SER A 75 10.47 4.62 20.50
CA SER A 75 10.50 3.31 21.16
C SER A 75 9.83 2.25 20.29
N ASN A 76 10.25 0.99 20.47
CA ASN A 76 9.61 -0.18 19.85
C ASN A 76 8.31 -0.59 20.56
N ASN A 77 8.02 -0.02 21.75
CA ASN A 77 6.78 -0.27 22.47
C ASN A 77 5.67 0.65 21.94
N ILE A 78 4.83 0.10 21.05
CA ILE A 78 3.74 0.82 20.42
C ILE A 78 2.48 0.68 21.27
N LEU A 79 1.91 1.80 21.67
CA LEU A 79 0.73 1.86 22.53
C LEU A 79 -0.57 1.94 21.72
N ALA A 80 -0.58 2.73 20.67
CA ALA A 80 -1.76 2.92 19.81
C ALA A 80 -1.37 3.37 18.41
N LEU A 81 -2.23 3.06 17.45
CA LEU A 81 -2.19 3.54 16.09
C LEU A 81 -3.54 4.18 15.76
N ALA A 82 -3.54 5.30 15.02
CA ALA A 82 -4.73 5.91 14.45
C ALA A 82 -4.45 6.31 13.01
N TYR A 83 -5.45 6.20 12.15
CA TYR A 83 -5.33 6.46 10.73
C TYR A 83 -6.33 7.51 10.27
N ASP A 84 -5.85 8.55 9.61
CA ASP A 84 -6.65 9.54 8.90
C ASP A 84 -6.71 9.17 7.42
N ASP A 85 -7.83 8.68 6.97
CA ASP A 85 -8.04 8.21 5.60
C ASP A 85 -8.12 9.35 4.56
N VAL A 86 -8.25 10.59 5.00
CA VAL A 86 -8.28 11.76 4.13
C VAL A 86 -6.87 12.19 3.74
N SER A 87 -5.98 12.30 4.72
CA SER A 87 -4.60 12.71 4.51
C SER A 87 -3.65 11.55 4.24
N GLY A 88 -4.05 10.30 4.56
CA GLY A 88 -3.18 9.14 4.56
C GLY A 88 -2.23 9.08 5.77
N THR A 89 -2.46 9.92 6.79
CA THR A 89 -1.56 10.02 7.92
C THR A 89 -1.87 8.96 8.96
N ILE A 90 -0.84 8.23 9.37
CA ILE A 90 -0.89 7.29 10.49
C ILE A 90 -0.22 7.96 11.70
N TYR A 91 -0.98 8.15 12.76
CA TYR A 91 -0.48 8.64 14.05
C TYR A 91 -0.09 7.45 14.89
N ILE A 92 1.12 7.50 15.45
CA ILE A 92 1.75 6.41 16.17
C ILE A 92 2.06 6.92 17.57
N SER A 93 1.38 6.36 18.57
CA SER A 93 1.70 6.57 19.98
C SER A 93 2.58 5.44 20.45
N CYS A 94 3.74 5.77 20.98
CA CYS A 94 4.67 4.79 21.56
C CYS A 94 5.20 5.30 22.91
N GLU A 95 5.91 4.46 23.63
CA GLU A 95 6.63 4.89 24.80
C GLU A 95 7.67 5.94 24.41
N GLY A 96 7.68 7.07 25.10
CA GLY A 96 8.58 8.19 24.81
C GLY A 96 8.01 9.25 23.85
N GLY A 97 6.81 9.07 23.27
CA GLY A 97 6.17 10.12 22.50
C GLY A 97 5.20 9.68 21.41
N CYS A 98 4.83 10.64 20.58
CA CYS A 98 3.96 10.42 19.43
C CYS A 98 4.65 10.91 18.16
N VAL A 99 4.60 10.11 17.11
CA VAL A 99 5.10 10.45 15.78
C VAL A 99 4.01 10.24 14.73
N SER A 100 4.20 10.74 13.52
CA SER A 100 3.30 10.48 12.40
C SER A 100 4.07 9.95 11.21
N TYR A 101 3.41 9.10 10.44
CA TYR A 101 3.88 8.57 9.17
C TYR A 101 2.88 8.97 8.10
N LEU A 102 3.34 9.62 7.03
CA LEU A 102 2.51 9.94 5.88
C LEU A 102 2.58 8.79 4.86
N SER A 103 1.51 8.03 4.76
CA SER A 103 1.34 7.00 3.74
C SER A 103 0.67 7.57 2.50
N ASP A 104 0.76 6.86 1.40
CA ASP A 104 0.02 7.16 0.16
C ASP A 104 -1.36 6.49 0.10
N ALA A 105 -1.74 5.74 1.13
CA ALA A 105 -3.06 5.16 1.26
C ALA A 105 -4.05 6.27 1.64
N VAL A 106 -4.96 6.61 0.73
CA VAL A 106 -6.02 7.60 0.95
C VAL A 106 -7.35 7.03 0.51
N ARG A 107 -8.44 7.49 1.11
CA ARG A 107 -9.79 7.03 0.72
C ARG A 107 -10.11 7.36 -0.74
N GLY A 108 -10.98 6.56 -1.36
CA GLY A 108 -11.43 6.78 -2.73
C GLY A 108 -12.09 8.14 -2.92
N ALA A 109 -11.72 8.81 -4.01
CA ALA A 109 -12.33 10.07 -4.43
C ALA A 109 -13.78 9.87 -4.91
N GLN A 110 -14.57 10.95 -4.91
CA GLN A 110 -15.94 10.91 -5.42
C GLN A 110 -15.99 10.86 -6.96
N ASP A 111 -15.01 11.47 -7.61
CA ASP A 111 -14.86 11.50 -9.06
C ASP A 111 -13.37 11.45 -9.45
N TYR A 112 -13.11 11.46 -10.77
CA TYR A 112 -11.76 11.40 -11.31
C TYR A 112 -11.15 12.77 -11.66
N SER A 113 -11.75 13.90 -11.23
CA SER A 113 -11.27 15.24 -11.57
C SER A 113 -9.88 15.54 -11.00
N GLY A 114 -9.56 14.94 -9.87
CA GLY A 114 -8.33 15.16 -9.11
C GLY A 114 -7.19 14.19 -9.38
N ILE A 115 -7.25 13.33 -10.41
CA ILE A 115 -6.18 12.36 -10.67
C ILE A 115 -4.84 13.06 -10.93
N LYS A 116 -3.83 12.65 -10.17
CA LYS A 116 -2.44 13.14 -10.28
C LYS A 116 -1.47 11.97 -10.29
N CYS A 117 -0.38 12.13 -11.04
CA CYS A 117 0.77 11.24 -11.04
C CYS A 117 1.99 12.00 -10.50
N TYR A 118 2.72 11.41 -9.56
CA TYR A 118 3.95 11.99 -9.02
C TYR A 118 4.97 10.93 -8.61
N PRO A 119 6.28 11.20 -8.81
CA PRO A 119 6.82 12.37 -9.47
C PRO A 119 6.45 12.43 -10.95
N ASN A 120 6.30 13.64 -11.49
CA ASN A 120 6.10 13.86 -12.91
C ASN A 120 6.84 15.16 -13.32
N PRO A 121 7.95 15.04 -14.07
CA PRO A 121 8.51 13.83 -14.67
C PRO A 121 9.20 12.90 -13.67
N VAL A 122 9.25 11.62 -14.01
CA VAL A 122 10.13 10.65 -13.38
C VAL A 122 11.53 10.86 -13.94
N ARG A 123 12.49 11.17 -13.06
CA ARG A 123 13.87 11.45 -13.45
C ARG A 123 14.75 10.20 -13.40
N PRO A 124 15.92 10.17 -14.09
CA PRO A 124 16.79 9.00 -14.15
C PRO A 124 17.26 8.51 -12.78
N GLU A 125 17.55 9.44 -11.88
CA GLU A 125 18.03 9.16 -10.53
C GLU A 125 16.93 8.68 -9.56
N TYR A 126 15.68 8.71 -10.00
CA TYR A 126 14.55 8.30 -9.15
C TYR A 126 14.37 6.79 -9.14
N SER A 127 14.54 6.18 -7.99
CA SER A 127 14.40 4.74 -7.76
C SER A 127 13.12 4.33 -7.04
N GLY A 128 12.28 5.32 -6.65
CA GLY A 128 11.04 5.08 -5.95
C GLY A 128 9.88 4.71 -6.87
N ALA A 129 8.69 4.52 -6.28
CA ALA A 129 7.46 4.22 -6.98
C ALA A 129 6.82 5.49 -7.58
N LEU A 130 6.12 5.34 -8.70
CA LEU A 130 5.18 6.33 -9.19
C LEU A 130 3.87 6.21 -8.42
N HIS A 131 3.43 7.31 -7.82
CA HIS A 131 2.15 7.37 -7.12
C HIS A 131 1.08 7.97 -8.02
N ILE A 132 -0.07 7.33 -8.07
CA ILE A 132 -1.27 7.81 -8.79
C ILE A 132 -2.36 7.98 -7.75
N SER A 133 -2.79 9.22 -7.51
CA SER A 133 -3.80 9.59 -6.52
C SER A 133 -5.05 10.20 -7.15
N GLY A 134 -6.12 10.40 -6.38
CA GLY A 134 -7.39 10.93 -6.86
C GLY A 134 -8.23 9.88 -7.61
N LEU A 135 -7.98 8.60 -7.33
CA LEU A 135 -8.77 7.49 -7.85
C LEU A 135 -10.04 7.29 -7.03
N LYS A 136 -11.08 6.76 -7.64
CA LYS A 136 -12.21 6.17 -6.91
C LYS A 136 -11.80 4.81 -6.37
N GLU A 137 -12.44 4.39 -5.30
CA GLU A 137 -12.25 3.04 -4.77
C GLU A 137 -12.59 1.98 -5.83
N ASN A 138 -11.83 0.90 -5.87
CA ASN A 138 -11.97 -0.19 -6.84
C ASN A 138 -11.88 0.25 -8.31
N SER A 139 -11.11 1.30 -8.60
CA SER A 139 -10.85 1.74 -9.96
C SER A 139 -9.95 0.76 -10.69
N LYS A 140 -10.36 0.39 -11.91
CA LYS A 140 -9.47 -0.28 -12.85
C LYS A 140 -8.52 0.74 -13.45
N VAL A 141 -7.23 0.57 -13.18
CA VAL A 141 -6.16 1.44 -13.68
C VAL A 141 -5.35 0.69 -14.71
N LYS A 142 -5.14 1.31 -15.88
CA LYS A 142 -4.25 0.83 -16.93
C LYS A 142 -3.24 1.90 -17.28
N ILE A 143 -1.99 1.51 -17.40
CA ILE A 143 -0.89 2.36 -17.86
C ILE A 143 -0.49 1.88 -19.25
N CYS A 144 -0.52 2.79 -20.22
CA CYS A 144 -0.24 2.50 -21.61
C CYS A 144 0.88 3.39 -22.16
N ASP A 145 1.64 2.88 -23.11
CA ASP A 145 2.60 3.66 -23.90
C ASP A 145 1.90 4.55 -24.96
N ILE A 146 2.68 5.30 -25.71
CA ILE A 146 2.19 6.20 -26.77
C ILE A 146 1.44 5.45 -27.90
N ASN A 147 1.70 4.14 -28.05
CA ASN A 147 1.02 3.28 -29.04
C ASN A 147 -0.24 2.61 -28.45
N ASN A 148 -0.67 3.06 -27.27
CA ASN A 148 -1.81 2.48 -26.53
C ASN A 148 -1.64 1.01 -26.13
N ARG A 149 -0.39 0.50 -26.08
CA ARG A 149 -0.08 -0.82 -25.56
C ARG A 149 -0.09 -0.77 -24.04
N THR A 150 -0.84 -1.66 -23.41
CA THR A 150 -0.87 -1.76 -21.96
C THR A 150 0.48 -2.27 -21.43
N ILE A 151 1.08 -1.50 -20.53
CA ILE A 151 2.36 -1.79 -19.86
C ILE A 151 2.11 -2.37 -18.48
N TYR A 152 1.09 -1.86 -17.77
CA TYR A 152 0.72 -2.30 -16.43
C TYR A 152 -0.78 -2.14 -16.20
N SER A 153 -1.37 -3.03 -15.41
CA SER A 153 -2.80 -2.99 -15.08
C SER A 153 -3.04 -3.46 -13.66
N THR A 154 -3.84 -2.69 -12.90
CA THR A 154 -4.19 -3.03 -11.52
C THR A 154 -5.58 -2.50 -11.15
N ILE A 155 -6.02 -2.80 -9.92
CA ILE A 155 -7.25 -2.26 -9.33
C ILE A 155 -6.86 -1.54 -8.03
N SER A 156 -7.27 -0.27 -7.88
CA SER A 156 -7.05 0.47 -6.64
C SER A 156 -7.91 -0.09 -5.51
N GLN A 157 -7.34 -0.20 -4.32
CA GLN A 157 -8.12 -0.56 -3.12
C GLN A 157 -8.80 0.70 -2.54
N GLY A 158 -8.05 1.81 -2.44
CA GLY A 158 -8.51 3.13 -2.03
C GLY A 158 -8.42 4.15 -3.17
N GLY A 159 -8.09 5.39 -2.81
CA GLY A 159 -7.96 6.53 -3.72
C GLY A 159 -6.61 6.66 -4.41
N SER A 160 -5.68 5.73 -4.21
CA SER A 160 -4.34 5.78 -4.77
C SER A 160 -3.81 4.40 -5.14
N ILE A 161 -2.77 4.37 -5.95
CA ILE A 161 -1.90 3.22 -6.19
C ILE A 161 -0.45 3.68 -6.24
N SER A 162 0.45 2.79 -5.86
CA SER A 162 1.89 2.94 -6.03
C SER A 162 2.39 1.87 -7.01
N TRP A 163 3.24 2.26 -7.95
CA TRP A 163 3.77 1.38 -8.97
C TRP A 163 5.28 1.61 -9.12
N ASP A 164 6.06 0.54 -9.08
CA ASP A 164 7.52 0.54 -9.12
C ASP A 164 8.13 0.84 -10.51
N LEU A 165 7.31 1.23 -11.49
CA LEU A 165 7.73 1.51 -12.87
C LEU A 165 8.25 0.26 -13.60
N VAL A 166 7.83 -0.92 -13.16
CA VAL A 166 8.12 -2.21 -13.80
C VAL A 166 6.88 -2.67 -14.56
N SER A 167 7.07 -3.07 -15.80
CA SER A 167 5.98 -3.58 -16.65
C SER A 167 5.52 -4.97 -16.21
N ASP A 168 4.37 -5.41 -16.70
CA ASP A 168 3.88 -6.78 -16.45
C ASP A 168 4.83 -7.86 -17.00
N SER A 169 5.81 -7.50 -17.88
CA SER A 169 6.89 -8.38 -18.34
C SER A 169 8.11 -8.40 -17.42
N GLY A 170 8.14 -7.63 -16.34
CA GLY A 170 9.23 -7.58 -15.38
C GLY A 170 10.37 -6.62 -15.75
N GLU A 171 10.21 -5.80 -16.78
CA GLU A 171 11.22 -4.82 -17.21
C GLU A 171 10.85 -3.41 -16.74
N ARG A 172 11.87 -2.64 -16.30
CA ARG A 172 11.69 -1.22 -16.01
C ARG A 172 11.32 -0.47 -17.27
N ILE A 173 10.36 0.44 -17.20
CA ILE A 173 9.89 1.20 -18.35
C ILE A 173 10.96 2.19 -18.86
N SER A 174 10.99 2.39 -20.17
CA SER A 174 11.91 3.31 -20.85
C SER A 174 11.44 4.77 -20.76
N ALA A 175 12.31 5.71 -21.11
CA ALA A 175 11.90 7.10 -21.29
C ALA A 175 10.78 7.24 -22.32
N GLY A 176 9.80 8.08 -22.00
CA GLY A 176 8.63 8.27 -22.85
C GLY A 176 7.45 8.88 -22.12
N VAL A 177 6.39 9.17 -22.87
CA VAL A 177 5.10 9.61 -22.34
C VAL A 177 4.21 8.39 -22.14
N TYR A 178 3.62 8.29 -20.96
CA TYR A 178 2.69 7.22 -20.61
C TYR A 178 1.34 7.79 -20.23
N PHE A 179 0.29 7.08 -20.62
CA PHE A 179 -1.09 7.43 -20.31
C PHE A 179 -1.64 6.53 -19.22
N VAL A 180 -2.33 7.14 -18.25
CA VAL A 180 -3.01 6.44 -17.16
C VAL A 180 -4.51 6.53 -17.41
N TYR A 181 -5.14 5.42 -17.63
CA TYR A 181 -6.58 5.26 -17.76
C TYR A 181 -7.15 4.75 -16.46
N ALA A 182 -8.06 5.50 -15.85
CA ALA A 182 -8.81 5.09 -14.68
C ALA A 182 -10.30 4.99 -14.98
N SER A 183 -10.92 3.89 -14.60
CA SER A 183 -12.36 3.66 -14.79
C SER A 183 -12.93 2.86 -13.63
N SER A 184 -14.19 3.13 -13.25
CA SER A 184 -14.93 2.35 -12.27
C SER A 184 -15.95 1.45 -12.96
N GLN A 185 -16.24 0.29 -12.35
CA GLN A 185 -17.31 -0.60 -12.85
C GLN A 185 -18.70 -0.02 -12.58
N SER A 186 -18.85 0.84 -11.58
CA SER A 186 -20.14 1.41 -11.15
C SER A 186 -20.56 2.64 -11.94
N ASP A 187 -19.63 3.32 -12.61
CA ASP A 187 -19.88 4.56 -13.33
C ASP A 187 -19.38 4.49 -14.77
N LYS A 188 -20.10 5.12 -15.70
CA LYS A 188 -19.65 5.31 -17.09
C LYS A 188 -18.48 6.33 -17.21
N GLY A 189 -17.93 6.81 -16.07
CA GLY A 189 -16.84 7.76 -16.05
C GLY A 189 -15.48 7.07 -16.20
N SER A 190 -14.71 7.56 -17.17
CA SER A 190 -13.29 7.26 -17.27
C SER A 190 -12.49 8.54 -17.38
N LYS A 191 -11.29 8.54 -16.84
CA LYS A 191 -10.38 9.67 -16.96
C LYS A 191 -9.04 9.19 -17.47
N VAL A 192 -8.42 10.04 -18.29
CA VAL A 192 -7.05 9.82 -18.76
C VAL A 192 -6.18 10.94 -18.22
N THR A 193 -5.07 10.58 -17.63
CA THR A 193 -3.98 11.50 -17.31
C THR A 193 -2.68 10.96 -17.89
N LYS A 194 -1.57 11.68 -17.75
CA LYS A 194 -0.29 11.29 -18.31
C LYS A 194 0.86 11.66 -17.38
N PHE A 195 1.95 10.93 -17.50
CA PHE A 195 3.23 11.26 -16.89
C PHE A 195 4.37 11.05 -17.88
N LEU A 196 5.51 11.65 -17.60
CA LEU A 196 6.71 11.63 -18.41
C LEU A 196 7.81 10.89 -17.64
N VAL A 197 8.51 9.98 -18.32
CA VAL A 197 9.77 9.38 -17.86
C VAL A 197 10.88 9.95 -18.73
N ILE A 198 11.93 10.46 -18.10
CA ILE A 198 13.11 11.01 -18.79
C ILE A 198 14.35 10.20 -18.42
N ASN A 199 15.29 10.15 -19.36
CA ASN A 199 16.64 9.56 -19.16
C ASN A 199 17.65 10.64 -18.82
#